data_901e054f12431d4399821d0114e08978
#
_entry.id   901e054f12431d4399821d0114e08978
#
_cell.length_a   1.000
_cell.length_b   1.000
_cell.length_c   1.000
_cell.angle_alpha   90.00
_cell.angle_beta   90.00
_cell.angle_gamma   90.00
#
_symmetry.space_group_name_H-M   'P 1'
#
loop_
_entity.id
_entity.type
_entity.pdbx_description
1 polymer ?
#
loop_
_entity_poly.entity_id
_entity_poly.type
_entity_poly.pdbx_seq_one_letter_code
_entity_poly.pdbx_strand_id
1 'polypeptide(L)'
;GCGTGRYCSVFKAYGWPVVHGYEGTPDITSLGVYNDIMTLDLTKKRWVGIEYDLVMSLEVGEHIPKEYEHTFIENVCEFASKDLILSWAVPGQGGKGHVNEKENDDVIDHVILKGFRFQKKLSKDLRSRAGLKWFKNTIMVFRRG
;
A
#
# COMPACT_ATOMS: atom_id res chain seq x y z
N GLY A 1 4.30 -1.66 -4.51
CA GLY A 1 3.92 -3.03 -4.79
C GLY A 1 2.66 -3.14 -5.62
N CYS A 2 2.64 -2.57 -6.84
CA CYS A 2 1.45 -2.63 -7.70
C CYS A 2 1.37 -3.95 -8.52
N GLY A 3 2.38 -4.81 -8.43
CA GLY A 3 2.49 -6.01 -9.22
C GLY A 3 2.42 -5.69 -10.72
N THR A 4 1.58 -6.41 -11.46
CA THR A 4 1.38 -6.19 -12.89
C THR A 4 0.48 -4.98 -13.24
N GLY A 5 0.05 -4.19 -12.25
CA GLY A 5 -0.74 -2.96 -12.45
C GLY A 5 -2.24 -3.16 -12.65
N ARG A 6 -2.81 -4.28 -12.22
CA ARG A 6 -4.26 -4.54 -12.36
C ARG A 6 -5.11 -3.47 -11.69
N TYR A 7 -4.78 -3.06 -10.46
CA TYR A 7 -5.49 -1.97 -9.79
C TYR A 7 -5.30 -0.63 -10.51
N CYS A 8 -4.08 -0.36 -11.01
CA CYS A 8 -3.83 0.85 -11.80
C CYS A 8 -4.74 0.91 -13.04
N SER A 9 -4.87 -0.20 -13.77
CA SER A 9 -5.78 -0.31 -14.92
C SER A 9 -7.23 -0.04 -14.53
N VAL A 10 -7.68 -0.55 -13.38
CA VAL A 10 -9.04 -0.31 -12.87
C VAL A 10 -9.26 1.17 -12.56
N PHE A 11 -8.36 1.81 -11.82
CA PHE A 11 -8.46 3.25 -11.53
C PHE A 11 -8.50 4.09 -12.81
N LYS A 12 -7.66 3.76 -13.79
CA LYS A 12 -7.66 4.44 -15.09
C LYS A 12 -8.97 4.27 -15.82
N ALA A 13 -9.54 3.06 -15.82
CA ALA A 13 -10.84 2.78 -16.45
C ALA A 13 -12.00 3.54 -15.77
N TYR A 14 -11.89 3.83 -14.47
CA TYR A 14 -12.84 4.68 -13.74
C TYR A 14 -12.63 6.19 -13.96
N GLY A 15 -11.72 6.59 -14.85
CA GLY A 15 -11.52 7.97 -15.25
C GLY A 15 -10.57 8.79 -14.36
N TRP A 16 -9.77 8.14 -13.53
CA TRP A 16 -8.72 8.86 -12.78
C TRP A 16 -7.69 9.42 -13.76
N PRO A 17 -7.41 10.73 -13.74
CA PRO A 17 -6.58 11.37 -14.78
C PRO A 17 -5.11 10.93 -14.70
N VAL A 18 -4.59 10.78 -13.49
CA VAL A 18 -3.22 10.36 -13.23
C VAL A 18 -3.25 9.10 -12.37
N VAL A 19 -2.65 8.02 -12.87
CA VAL A 19 -2.48 6.77 -12.13
C VAL A 19 -1.07 6.26 -12.42
N HIS A 20 -0.26 6.13 -11.39
CA HIS A 20 1.08 5.55 -11.48
C HIS A 20 1.17 4.28 -10.63
N GLY A 21 1.85 3.26 -11.15
CA GLY A 21 2.19 2.05 -10.41
C GLY A 21 3.67 2.05 -10.02
N TYR A 22 3.96 1.61 -8.81
CA TYR A 22 5.34 1.43 -8.33
C TYR A 22 5.54 -0.01 -7.86
N GLU A 23 6.62 -0.64 -8.32
CA GLU A 23 6.92 -2.03 -8.03
C GLU A 23 8.41 -2.23 -7.76
N GLY A 24 8.72 -2.99 -6.70
CA GLY A 24 10.11 -3.28 -6.32
C GLY A 24 10.68 -4.54 -6.97
N THR A 25 9.82 -5.41 -7.49
CA THR A 25 10.25 -6.67 -8.11
C THR A 25 10.91 -6.39 -9.47
N PRO A 26 12.15 -6.84 -9.69
CA PRO A 26 12.82 -6.71 -10.98
C PRO A 26 11.99 -7.32 -12.11
N ASP A 27 12.02 -6.69 -13.27
CA ASP A 27 11.44 -7.17 -14.55
C ASP A 27 9.91 -7.36 -14.57
N ILE A 28 9.20 -7.11 -13.46
CA ILE A 28 7.74 -7.27 -13.44
C ILE A 28 7.05 -6.26 -14.36
N THR A 29 7.68 -5.14 -14.61
CA THR A 29 7.16 -4.11 -15.52
C THR A 29 7.00 -4.61 -16.94
N SER A 30 7.83 -5.56 -17.39
CA SER A 30 7.73 -6.20 -18.70
C SER A 30 6.52 -7.14 -18.84
N LEU A 31 5.98 -7.61 -17.71
CA LEU A 31 4.80 -8.48 -17.61
C LEU A 31 3.53 -7.71 -17.25
N GLY A 32 3.63 -6.40 -17.12
CA GLY A 32 2.55 -5.55 -16.65
C GLY A 32 1.41 -5.43 -17.66
N VAL A 33 0.19 -5.36 -17.13
CA VAL A 33 -1.02 -5.03 -17.89
C VAL A 33 -1.30 -3.53 -17.93
N TYR A 34 -0.43 -2.74 -17.32
CA TYR A 34 -0.49 -1.28 -17.22
C TYR A 34 0.86 -0.66 -17.59
N ASN A 35 0.85 0.39 -18.42
CA ASN A 35 2.09 0.92 -19.02
C ASN A 35 2.87 1.86 -18.09
N ASP A 36 2.18 2.55 -17.16
CA ASP A 36 2.81 3.53 -16.26
C ASP A 36 3.25 2.89 -14.94
N ILE A 37 4.00 1.77 -15.02
CA ILE A 37 4.63 1.13 -13.87
C ILE A 37 6.11 1.49 -13.85
N MET A 38 6.56 1.98 -12.70
CA MET A 38 7.96 2.37 -12.46
C MET A 38 8.58 1.47 -11.38
N THR A 39 9.85 1.13 -11.55
CA THR A 39 10.59 0.39 -10.53
C THR A 39 10.90 1.30 -9.34
N LEU A 40 10.53 0.88 -8.13
CA LEU A 40 10.78 1.62 -6.90
C LEU A 40 11.04 0.67 -5.72
N ASP A 41 12.23 0.78 -5.13
CA ASP A 41 12.61 0.07 -3.92
C ASP A 41 12.21 0.92 -2.70
N LEU A 42 11.16 0.49 -1.99
CA LEU A 42 10.62 1.17 -0.80
C LEU A 42 11.40 0.88 0.49
N THR A 43 12.43 0.03 0.45
CA THR A 43 13.37 -0.14 1.58
C THR A 43 14.34 1.04 1.72
N LYS A 44 14.41 1.89 0.70
CA LYS A 44 15.25 3.10 0.67
C LYS A 44 14.38 4.33 0.71
N LYS A 45 14.85 5.38 1.41
CA LYS A 45 14.17 6.69 1.37
C LYS A 45 14.08 7.18 -0.07
N ARG A 46 12.86 7.50 -0.50
CA ARG A 46 12.57 7.90 -1.87
C ARG A 46 11.65 9.11 -1.91
N TRP A 47 11.89 9.96 -2.89
CA TRP A 47 10.96 10.97 -3.31
C TRP A 47 10.70 10.79 -4.81
N VAL A 48 9.43 10.70 -5.19
CA VAL A 48 9.02 10.42 -6.58
C VAL A 48 8.65 11.69 -7.35
N GLY A 49 8.89 12.86 -6.77
CA GLY A 49 8.65 14.15 -7.43
C GLY A 49 7.19 14.60 -7.46
N ILE A 50 6.29 13.81 -6.92
CA ILE A 50 4.84 14.09 -6.91
C ILE A 50 4.20 13.50 -5.67
N GLU A 51 3.19 14.19 -5.12
CA GLU A 51 2.26 13.66 -4.14
C GLU A 51 0.96 13.25 -4.83
N TYR A 52 0.29 12.24 -4.29
CA TYR A 52 -0.96 11.70 -4.81
C TYR A 52 -2.10 11.96 -3.83
N ASP A 53 -3.28 12.30 -4.33
CA ASP A 53 -4.49 12.40 -3.50
C ASP A 53 -4.81 11.06 -2.82
N LEU A 54 -4.49 9.94 -3.46
CA LEU A 54 -4.63 8.60 -2.92
C LEU A 54 -3.38 7.77 -3.18
N VAL A 55 -2.82 7.21 -2.13
CA VAL A 55 -1.80 6.14 -2.20
C VAL A 55 -2.41 4.83 -1.73
N MET A 56 -2.11 3.74 -2.43
CA MET A 56 -2.56 2.41 -2.07
C MET A 56 -1.38 1.43 -2.06
N SER A 57 -1.21 0.71 -0.98
CA SER A 57 -0.22 -0.37 -0.85
C SER A 57 -0.85 -1.56 -0.14
N LEU A 58 -1.06 -2.66 -0.87
CA LEU A 58 -1.81 -3.83 -0.39
C LEU A 58 -0.92 -5.07 -0.38
N GLU A 59 -0.77 -5.71 0.79
CA GLU A 59 0.06 -6.91 0.97
C GLU A 59 1.50 -6.69 0.47
N VAL A 60 2.15 -5.67 1.00
CA VAL A 60 3.53 -5.29 0.64
C VAL A 60 4.43 -5.24 1.87
N GLY A 61 3.95 -4.66 2.96
CA GLY A 61 4.75 -4.41 4.15
C GLY A 61 5.31 -5.67 4.79
N GLU A 62 4.58 -6.77 4.74
CA GLU A 62 5.00 -8.08 5.23
C GLU A 62 6.20 -8.69 4.47
N HIS A 63 6.46 -8.21 3.25
CA HIS A 63 7.62 -8.58 2.44
C HIS A 63 8.83 -7.67 2.68
N ILE A 64 8.65 -6.56 3.37
CA ILE A 64 9.71 -5.62 3.72
C ILE A 64 10.40 -6.11 5.00
N PRO A 65 11.72 -6.35 4.99
CA PRO A 65 12.44 -6.72 6.20
C PRO A 65 12.23 -5.69 7.32
N LYS A 66 12.11 -6.18 8.55
CA LYS A 66 11.73 -5.37 9.72
C LYS A 66 12.59 -4.12 9.92
N GLU A 67 13.86 -4.20 9.61
CA GLU A 67 14.80 -3.07 9.69
C GLU A 67 14.46 -1.92 8.74
N TYR A 68 13.68 -2.18 7.67
CA TYR A 68 13.27 -1.16 6.68
C TYR A 68 11.79 -0.76 6.81
N GLU A 69 11.02 -1.35 7.73
CA GLU A 69 9.59 -1.08 7.85
C GLU A 69 9.30 0.41 8.08
N HIS A 70 10.12 1.08 8.90
CA HIS A 70 9.96 2.50 9.17
C HIS A 70 10.13 3.33 7.89
N THR A 71 11.16 3.03 7.11
CA THR A 71 11.41 3.69 5.81
C THR A 71 10.27 3.44 4.83
N PHE A 72 9.74 2.22 4.79
CA PHE A 72 8.58 1.89 3.95
C PHE A 72 7.35 2.72 4.34
N ILE A 73 6.99 2.75 5.62
CA ILE A 73 5.86 3.52 6.12
C ILE A 73 6.04 5.03 5.84
N GLU A 74 7.26 5.57 6.05
CA GLU A 74 7.56 6.95 5.70
C GLU A 74 7.33 7.24 4.23
N ASN A 75 7.86 6.41 3.34
CA ASN A 75 7.71 6.59 1.90
C ASN A 75 6.22 6.64 1.49
N VAL A 76 5.42 5.65 1.90
CA VAL A 76 4.00 5.61 1.51
C VAL A 76 3.19 6.77 2.11
N CYS A 77 3.54 7.21 3.32
CA CYS A 77 2.94 8.38 3.94
C CYS A 77 3.32 9.68 3.22
N GLU A 78 4.58 9.87 2.85
CA GLU A 78 5.04 11.06 2.15
C GLU A 78 4.45 11.19 0.74
N PHE A 79 4.19 10.07 0.07
CA PHE A 79 3.56 10.10 -1.24
C PHE A 79 2.07 10.47 -1.20
N ALA A 80 1.39 10.32 -0.05
CA ALA A 80 -0.04 10.56 0.08
C ALA A 80 -0.33 11.97 0.59
N SER A 81 -0.93 12.84 -0.23
CA SER A 81 -1.35 14.18 0.19
C SER A 81 -2.68 14.19 0.95
N LYS A 82 -3.57 13.21 0.70
CA LYS A 82 -4.89 13.15 1.35
C LYS A 82 -5.18 11.79 1.97
N ASP A 83 -5.33 10.76 1.15
CA ASP A 83 -5.79 9.45 1.61
C ASP A 83 -4.72 8.37 1.38
N LEU A 84 -4.64 7.44 2.31
CA LEU A 84 -3.75 6.28 2.24
C LEU A 84 -4.58 5.03 2.54
N ILE A 85 -4.45 4.01 1.70
CA ILE A 85 -5.03 2.67 1.91
C ILE A 85 -3.89 1.68 2.04
N LEU A 86 -3.83 1.00 3.16
CA LEU A 86 -2.86 -0.08 3.42
C LEU A 86 -3.57 -1.39 3.71
N SER A 87 -2.92 -2.49 3.37
CA SER A 87 -3.09 -3.77 4.04
C SER A 87 -1.73 -4.37 4.36
N TRP A 88 -1.67 -5.17 5.39
CA TRP A 88 -0.47 -5.82 5.88
C TRP A 88 -0.85 -7.17 6.48
N ALA A 89 -0.16 -8.24 6.12
CA ALA A 89 -0.46 -9.57 6.64
C ALA A 89 -0.32 -9.61 8.16
N VAL A 90 -1.36 -10.09 8.82
CA VAL A 90 -1.35 -10.27 10.29
C VAL A 90 -0.60 -11.54 10.68
N PRO A 91 -0.06 -11.62 11.92
CA PRO A 91 0.63 -12.80 12.41
C PRO A 91 -0.17 -14.10 12.21
N GLY A 92 0.44 -15.07 11.56
CA GLY A 92 -0.19 -16.36 11.24
C GLY A 92 -1.01 -16.37 9.95
N GLN A 93 -1.11 -15.25 9.21
CA GLN A 93 -1.73 -15.25 7.88
C GLN A 93 -0.96 -16.15 6.92
N GLY A 94 0.35 -16.15 7.01
CA GLY A 94 1.25 -16.90 6.15
C GLY A 94 1.25 -16.39 4.70
N GLY A 95 2.30 -16.73 4.01
CA GLY A 95 2.48 -16.37 2.60
C GLY A 95 3.92 -16.56 2.15
N LYS A 96 4.12 -16.73 0.84
CA LYS A 96 5.47 -16.86 0.31
C LYS A 96 6.20 -15.53 0.43
N GLY A 97 7.34 -15.53 1.13
CA GLY A 97 8.19 -14.35 1.30
C GLY A 97 7.71 -13.39 2.40
N HIS A 98 6.77 -13.80 3.26
CA HIS A 98 6.44 -13.04 4.47
C HIS A 98 7.61 -13.13 5.46
N VAL A 99 8.17 -11.98 5.81
CA VAL A 99 9.28 -11.82 6.74
C VAL A 99 8.96 -10.87 7.89
N ASN A 100 7.83 -10.15 7.80
CA ASN A 100 7.44 -9.11 8.74
C ASN A 100 5.91 -8.98 8.81
N GLU A 101 5.23 -10.04 9.28
CA GLU A 101 3.80 -9.97 9.60
C GLU A 101 3.58 -9.05 10.81
N LYS A 102 2.48 -8.29 10.83
CA LYS A 102 2.26 -7.25 11.84
C LYS A 102 0.78 -7.11 12.20
N GLU A 103 0.49 -6.89 13.47
CA GLU A 103 -0.87 -6.57 13.90
C GLU A 103 -1.34 -5.24 13.29
N ASN A 104 -2.64 -5.17 12.97
CA ASN A 104 -3.22 -3.95 12.39
C ASN A 104 -3.01 -2.72 13.27
N ASP A 105 -3.13 -2.88 14.60
CA ASP A 105 -3.00 -1.77 15.54
C ASP A 105 -1.57 -1.19 15.52
N ASP A 106 -0.54 -2.02 15.39
CA ASP A 106 0.84 -1.56 15.25
C ASP A 106 1.03 -0.73 13.97
N VAL A 107 0.46 -1.18 12.84
CA VAL A 107 0.52 -0.43 11.58
C VAL A 107 -0.23 0.89 11.70
N ILE A 108 -1.43 0.87 12.33
CA ILE A 108 -2.25 2.05 12.55
C ILE A 108 -1.49 3.09 13.36
N ASP A 109 -0.87 2.69 14.48
CA ASP A 109 -0.13 3.59 15.34
C ASP A 109 1.05 4.23 14.61
N HIS A 110 1.82 3.46 13.82
CA HIS A 110 2.92 3.99 13.02
C HIS A 110 2.46 5.03 11.99
N VAL A 111 1.32 4.79 11.32
CA VAL A 111 0.78 5.73 10.32
C VAL A 111 0.20 6.98 10.99
N ILE A 112 -0.43 6.85 12.16
CA ILE A 112 -0.91 8.00 12.95
C ILE A 112 0.26 8.92 13.34
N LEU A 113 1.39 8.38 13.74
CA LEU A 113 2.61 9.17 14.05
C LEU A 113 3.16 9.95 12.84
N LYS A 114 2.74 9.60 11.62
CA LYS A 114 3.07 10.34 10.39
C LYS A 114 2.01 11.40 10.02
N GLY A 115 1.10 11.75 10.92
CA GLY A 115 0.11 12.82 10.74
C GLY A 115 -1.17 12.39 10.03
N PHE A 116 -1.48 11.10 10.03
CA PHE A 116 -2.74 10.58 9.49
C PHE A 116 -3.74 10.25 10.60
N ARG A 117 -5.01 10.22 10.25
CA ARG A 117 -6.13 9.76 11.08
C ARG A 117 -6.71 8.47 10.53
N PHE A 118 -6.80 7.43 11.35
CA PHE A 118 -7.41 6.16 10.97
C PHE A 118 -8.91 6.31 10.73
N GLN A 119 -9.37 5.87 9.57
CA GLN A 119 -10.76 5.93 9.15
C GLN A 119 -11.47 4.59 9.41
N LYS A 120 -11.77 4.30 10.68
CA LYS A 120 -12.33 3.01 11.13
C LYS A 120 -13.57 2.59 10.36
N LYS A 121 -14.51 3.52 10.10
CA LYS A 121 -15.76 3.22 9.37
C LYS A 121 -15.50 2.84 7.91
N LEU A 122 -14.63 3.58 7.22
CA LEU A 122 -14.27 3.28 5.83
C LEU A 122 -13.48 1.97 5.72
N SER A 123 -12.57 1.70 6.65
CA SER A 123 -11.84 0.44 6.72
C SER A 123 -12.79 -0.74 6.86
N LYS A 124 -13.77 -0.64 7.78
CA LYS A 124 -14.79 -1.68 7.98
C LYS A 124 -15.66 -1.88 6.73
N ASP A 125 -16.05 -0.80 6.06
CA ASP A 125 -16.85 -0.88 4.83
C ASP A 125 -16.08 -1.58 3.71
N LEU A 126 -14.83 -1.20 3.46
CA LEU A 126 -13.99 -1.88 2.46
C LEU A 126 -13.75 -3.36 2.80
N ARG A 127 -13.46 -3.69 4.06
CA ARG A 127 -13.31 -5.07 4.53
C ARG A 127 -14.57 -5.90 4.27
N SER A 128 -15.77 -5.34 4.50
CA SER A 128 -17.02 -6.05 4.30
C SER A 128 -17.32 -6.38 2.84
N ARG A 129 -16.77 -5.59 1.91
CA ARG A 129 -16.91 -5.74 0.45
C ARG A 129 -15.77 -6.54 -0.19
N ALA A 130 -14.70 -6.81 0.56
CA ALA A 130 -13.53 -7.50 0.03
C ALA A 130 -13.87 -8.93 -0.39
N GLY A 131 -13.47 -9.32 -1.59
CA GLY A 131 -13.62 -10.68 -2.11
C GLY A 131 -12.57 -11.65 -1.53
N LEU A 132 -11.37 -11.15 -1.27
CA LEU A 132 -10.26 -11.96 -0.76
C LEU A 132 -10.30 -12.03 0.77
N LYS A 133 -10.11 -13.25 1.29
CA LYS A 133 -10.28 -13.53 2.72
C LYS A 133 -9.39 -12.67 3.62
N TRP A 134 -8.14 -12.46 3.26
CA TRP A 134 -7.19 -11.66 4.05
C TRP A 134 -7.59 -10.17 4.09
N PHE A 135 -8.07 -9.59 3.00
CA PHE A 135 -8.52 -8.20 2.97
C PHE A 135 -9.72 -7.92 3.88
N LYS A 136 -10.51 -8.94 4.22
CA LYS A 136 -11.61 -8.80 5.18
C LYS A 136 -11.15 -8.41 6.58
N ASN A 137 -9.85 -8.61 6.87
CA ASN A 137 -9.29 -8.33 8.18
C ASN A 137 -8.18 -7.26 8.15
N THR A 138 -7.56 -7.01 7.00
CA THR A 138 -6.30 -6.26 6.94
C THR A 138 -6.37 -4.88 6.29
N ILE A 139 -7.40 -4.57 5.50
CA ILE A 139 -7.52 -3.25 4.86
C ILE A 139 -7.68 -2.15 5.92
N MET A 140 -6.83 -1.13 5.84
CA MET A 140 -6.82 0.06 6.69
C MET A 140 -6.86 1.30 5.82
N VAL A 141 -7.77 2.22 6.13
CA VAL A 141 -7.92 3.50 5.44
C VAL A 141 -7.50 4.62 6.37
N PHE A 142 -6.72 5.56 5.86
CA PHE A 142 -6.26 6.72 6.60
C PHE A 142 -6.51 7.99 5.80
N ARG A 143 -6.67 9.10 6.50
CA ARG A 143 -6.76 10.44 5.95
C ARG A 143 -5.76 11.36 6.63
N ARG A 144 -5.05 12.16 5.84
CA ARG A 144 -4.13 13.15 6.38
C ARG A 144 -4.86 14.13 7.30
N GLY A 145 -4.28 14.44 8.44
CA GLY A 145 -4.81 15.34 9.46
C GLY A 145 -4.78 16.81 9.08
#